data_56ab2f4d4ca47d388062ddb1c3386e8b
#
_entry.id   56ab2f4d4ca47d388062ddb1c3386e8b
#
_cell.length_a   1.000
_cell.length_b   1.000
_cell.length_c   1.000
_cell.angle_alpha   90.00
_cell.angle_beta   90.00
_cell.angle_gamma   90.00
#
_symmetry.space_group_name_H-M   'P 1'
#
loop_
_entity.id
_entity.type
_entity.pdbx_description
1 polymer ?
#
loop_
_entity_poly.entity_id
_entity_poly.type
_entity_poly.pdbx_seq_one_letter_code
_entity_poly.pdbx_strand_id
1 'polypeptide(L)'
;MASISATVSRDKAPGAIIVTWALGDADTGLPYQLSSASDLTCHTFGTFGSATITWQGSSDGTNWHAMTQKGGTANMAYTTAANHSPNEMPPFIRPISAGGTATVITASLCIYPRWSKNQF
;
A
#
# COMPACT_ATOMS: atom_id res chain seq x y z
N MET A 1 4.43 -16.45 -9.26
CA MET A 1 3.76 -15.33 -8.57
C MET A 1 3.21 -15.82 -7.24
N ALA A 2 3.55 -15.14 -6.17
CA ALA A 2 3.10 -15.51 -4.84
C ALA A 2 2.13 -14.47 -4.30
N SER A 3 1.24 -14.91 -3.42
CA SER A 3 0.36 -14.03 -2.66
C SER A 3 0.97 -13.82 -1.28
N ILE A 4 1.22 -12.57 -0.94
CA ILE A 4 1.96 -12.22 0.27
C ILE A 4 1.00 -11.66 1.30
N SER A 5 0.95 -12.26 2.49
CA SER A 5 0.14 -11.77 3.59
C SER A 5 0.76 -10.52 4.19
N ALA A 6 -0.09 -9.60 4.64
CA ALA A 6 0.36 -8.42 5.33
C ALA A 6 0.54 -8.69 6.82
N THR A 7 1.44 -7.93 7.43
CA THR A 7 1.58 -7.84 8.88
C THR A 7 0.98 -6.52 9.32
N VAL A 8 0.10 -6.56 10.34
CA VAL A 8 -0.59 -5.36 10.84
C VAL A 8 -0.05 -5.03 12.22
N SER A 9 0.36 -3.79 12.41
CA SER A 9 0.87 -3.31 13.69
C SER A 9 0.11 -2.04 14.10
N ARG A 10 -0.26 -1.95 15.37
CA ARG A 10 -0.96 -0.78 15.93
C ARG A 10 -0.21 -0.10 17.04
N ASP A 11 0.98 -0.58 17.36
CA ASP A 11 1.73 -0.11 18.52
C ASP A 11 3.01 0.66 18.16
N LYS A 12 3.32 0.81 16.88
CA LYS A 12 4.52 1.53 16.45
C LYS A 12 4.39 3.03 16.63
N ALA A 13 3.17 3.55 16.50
CA ALA A 13 2.89 4.98 16.71
C ALA A 13 1.47 5.13 17.20
N PRO A 14 1.21 6.05 18.14
CA PRO A 14 -0.15 6.26 18.64
C PRO A 14 -1.10 6.65 17.52
N GLY A 15 -2.24 5.97 17.44
CA GLY A 15 -3.28 6.26 16.48
C GLY A 15 -3.01 5.78 15.06
N ALA A 16 -1.85 5.20 14.79
CA ALA A 16 -1.50 4.73 13.46
C ALA A 16 -1.67 3.22 13.35
N ILE A 17 -2.11 2.77 12.19
CA ILE A 17 -2.13 1.36 11.82
C ILE A 17 -1.12 1.19 10.70
N ILE A 18 -0.14 0.33 10.89
CA ILE A 18 0.90 0.08 9.88
C ILE A 18 0.67 -1.31 9.32
N VAL A 19 0.44 -1.37 8.01
CA VAL A 19 0.24 -2.63 7.30
C VAL A 19 1.44 -2.82 6.38
N THR A 20 2.14 -3.93 6.53
CA THR A 20 3.41 -4.15 5.84
C THR A 20 3.37 -5.45 5.05
N TRP A 21 3.82 -5.38 3.80
CA TRP A 21 4.02 -6.54 2.93
C TRP A 21 5.49 -6.66 2.57
N ALA A 22 6.00 -7.88 2.58
CA ALA A 22 7.36 -8.17 2.11
C ALA A 22 7.26 -8.78 0.72
N LEU A 23 7.59 -8.01 -0.31
CA LEU A 23 7.42 -8.43 -1.70
C LEU A 23 8.74 -8.86 -2.32
N GLY A 24 8.69 -9.96 -3.07
CA GLY A 24 9.79 -10.39 -3.93
C GLY A 24 9.46 -10.16 -5.39
N ASP A 25 10.07 -10.97 -6.27
CA ASP A 25 9.84 -10.87 -7.71
C ASP A 25 8.39 -11.26 -8.04
N ALA A 26 7.70 -10.39 -8.79
CA ALA A 26 6.35 -10.66 -9.31
C ALA A 26 5.37 -11.16 -8.25
N ASP A 27 5.38 -10.58 -7.06
CA ASP A 27 4.49 -10.95 -5.97
C ASP A 27 3.26 -10.04 -5.93
N THR A 28 2.15 -10.58 -5.42
CA THR A 28 0.92 -9.84 -5.20
C THR A 28 0.63 -9.80 -3.70
N GLY A 29 0.52 -8.60 -3.14
CA GLY A 29 0.11 -8.45 -1.75
C GLY A 29 -1.36 -8.82 -1.57
N LEU A 30 -1.68 -9.55 -0.50
CA LEU A 30 -3.08 -9.80 -0.17
C LEU A 30 -3.73 -8.49 0.25
N PRO A 31 -4.97 -8.23 -0.16
CA PRO A 31 -5.59 -6.94 0.10
C PRO A 31 -5.80 -6.66 1.58
N TYR A 32 -5.62 -5.41 1.96
CA TYR A 32 -6.04 -4.92 3.27
C TYR A 32 -7.34 -4.14 3.11
N GLN A 33 -8.32 -4.44 3.94
CA GLN A 33 -9.62 -3.76 3.91
C GLN A 33 -9.61 -2.61 4.91
N LEU A 34 -9.90 -1.39 4.42
CA LEU A 34 -10.04 -0.24 5.30
C LEU A 34 -11.37 -0.32 6.05
N SER A 35 -11.33 -0.04 7.34
CA SER A 35 -12.53 -0.09 8.17
C SER A 35 -13.20 1.28 8.34
N SER A 36 -12.52 2.35 7.97
CA SER A 36 -13.06 3.70 8.13
C SER A 36 -12.31 4.67 7.22
N ALA A 37 -12.85 5.89 7.08
CA ALA A 37 -12.14 6.96 6.41
C ALA A 37 -10.81 7.21 7.12
N SER A 38 -9.75 7.39 6.36
CA SER A 38 -8.40 7.44 6.90
C SER A 38 -7.51 8.33 6.07
N ASP A 39 -6.48 8.85 6.69
CA ASP A 39 -5.37 9.42 5.94
C ASP A 39 -4.36 8.32 5.68
N LEU A 40 -3.93 8.20 4.43
CA LEU A 40 -3.12 7.09 3.98
C LEU A 40 -1.78 7.58 3.46
N THR A 41 -0.72 6.83 3.77
CA THR A 41 0.59 7.05 3.18
C THR A 41 1.16 5.69 2.79
N CYS A 42 1.62 5.58 1.55
CA CYS A 42 2.22 4.37 1.02
C CYS A 42 3.72 4.55 0.93
N HIS A 43 4.47 3.72 1.61
CA HIS A 43 5.93 3.78 1.66
C HIS A 43 6.49 2.51 1.04
N THR A 44 7.34 2.67 0.04
CA THR A 44 7.92 1.55 -0.70
C THR A 44 9.44 1.70 -0.65
N PHE A 45 10.14 0.69 -0.15
CA PHE A 45 11.60 0.76 -0.05
C PHE A 45 12.22 -0.63 -0.04
N GLY A 46 13.51 -0.68 -0.28
CA GLY A 46 14.28 -1.91 -0.28
C GLY A 46 15.10 -2.06 -1.56
N THR A 47 15.35 -3.31 -1.96
CA THR A 47 16.07 -3.63 -3.19
C THR A 47 15.06 -3.95 -4.27
N PHE A 48 14.99 -3.10 -5.30
CA PHE A 48 13.96 -3.25 -6.33
C PHE A 48 14.31 -4.30 -7.39
N GLY A 49 15.59 -4.45 -7.73
CA GLY A 49 16.00 -5.46 -8.72
C GLY A 49 15.30 -5.30 -10.05
N SER A 50 15.05 -4.06 -10.47
CA SER A 50 14.31 -3.72 -11.71
C SER A 50 12.81 -4.04 -11.64
N ALA A 51 12.28 -4.32 -10.45
CA ALA A 51 10.83 -4.50 -10.29
C ALA A 51 10.13 -3.16 -10.24
N THR A 52 8.86 -3.15 -10.64
CA THR A 52 7.96 -2.01 -10.46
C THR A 52 6.94 -2.38 -9.40
N ILE A 53 6.85 -1.56 -8.35
CA ILE A 53 5.88 -1.75 -7.29
C ILE A 53 4.73 -0.80 -7.51
N THR A 54 3.52 -1.34 -7.67
CA THR A 54 2.32 -0.55 -7.90
C THR A 54 1.36 -0.72 -6.74
N TRP A 55 0.84 0.40 -6.24
CA TRP A 55 -0.21 0.39 -5.22
C TRP A 55 -1.56 0.41 -5.94
N GLN A 56 -2.40 -0.55 -5.63
CA GLN A 56 -3.69 -0.73 -6.28
C GLN A 56 -4.83 -0.61 -5.29
N GLY A 57 -5.95 -0.11 -5.77
CA GLY A 57 -7.18 -0.04 -5.01
C GLY A 57 -8.32 -0.74 -5.73
N SER A 58 -9.33 -1.13 -4.96
CA SER A 58 -10.52 -1.79 -5.49
C SER A 58 -11.72 -1.47 -4.63
N SER A 59 -12.88 -1.34 -5.27
CA SER A 59 -14.15 -1.16 -4.56
C SER A 59 -14.82 -2.48 -4.20
N ASP A 60 -14.45 -3.57 -4.86
CA ASP A 60 -15.11 -4.86 -4.69
C ASP A 60 -14.15 -5.99 -4.30
N GLY A 61 -12.84 -5.72 -4.25
CA GLY A 61 -11.85 -6.73 -3.94
C GLY A 61 -11.49 -7.65 -5.10
N THR A 62 -12.05 -7.41 -6.27
CA THR A 62 -11.86 -8.27 -7.45
C THR A 62 -11.28 -7.50 -8.63
N ASN A 63 -11.80 -6.30 -8.87
CA ASN A 63 -11.35 -5.45 -9.99
C ASN A 63 -10.43 -4.38 -9.45
N TRP A 64 -9.19 -4.35 -9.95
CA TRP A 64 -8.12 -3.52 -9.39
C TRP A 64 -7.64 -2.49 -10.38
N HIS A 65 -7.24 -1.34 -9.87
CA HIS A 65 -6.64 -0.27 -10.66
C HIS A 65 -5.52 0.38 -9.86
N ALA A 66 -4.56 0.96 -10.55
CA ALA A 66 -3.51 1.71 -9.88
C ALA A 66 -4.09 2.95 -9.23
N MET A 67 -3.71 3.21 -7.98
CA MET A 67 -4.03 4.49 -7.34
C MET A 67 -3.10 5.56 -7.90
N THR A 68 -3.50 6.83 -7.75
CA THR A 68 -2.72 7.96 -8.24
C THR A 68 -2.16 8.77 -7.08
N GLN A 69 -1.03 9.43 -7.32
CA GLN A 69 -0.37 10.24 -6.29
C GLN A 69 -1.18 11.49 -5.98
N LYS A 70 -1.28 11.81 -4.70
CA LYS A 70 -2.00 12.99 -4.25
C LYS A 70 -1.40 14.25 -4.86
N GLY A 71 -2.27 15.10 -5.37
CA GLY A 71 -1.87 16.35 -6.00
C GLY A 71 -1.50 16.22 -7.47
N GLY A 72 -1.66 15.02 -8.06
CA GLY A 72 -1.33 14.81 -9.46
C GLY A 72 -2.16 13.70 -10.05
N THR A 73 -1.77 13.25 -11.24
CA THR A 73 -2.44 12.18 -11.96
C THR A 73 -1.53 10.97 -12.21
N ALA A 74 -0.29 11.01 -11.73
CA ALA A 74 0.65 9.91 -11.94
C ALA A 74 0.23 8.69 -11.14
N ASN A 75 0.33 7.52 -11.74
CA ASN A 75 0.07 6.27 -11.04
C ASN A 75 1.11 6.06 -9.94
N MET A 76 0.68 5.41 -8.85
CA MET A 76 1.58 5.04 -7.75
C MET A 76 2.33 3.77 -8.13
N ALA A 77 3.23 3.89 -9.08
CA ALA A 77 4.07 2.81 -9.59
C ALA A 77 5.53 3.24 -9.50
N TYR A 78 6.32 2.52 -8.73
CA TYR A 78 7.65 2.96 -8.35
C TYR A 78 8.70 1.92 -8.67
N THR A 79 9.86 2.40 -9.17
CA THR A 79 11.04 1.58 -9.40
C THR A 79 12.17 1.92 -8.44
N THR A 80 11.96 2.93 -7.60
CA THR A 80 12.89 3.35 -6.55
C THR A 80 12.08 3.68 -5.29
N ALA A 81 12.76 3.87 -4.18
CA ALA A 81 12.10 4.16 -2.91
C ALA A 81 11.21 5.40 -3.03
N ALA A 82 10.01 5.31 -2.47
CA ALA A 82 9.02 6.37 -2.58
C ALA A 82 8.10 6.37 -1.36
N ASN A 83 7.56 7.54 -1.03
CA ASN A 83 6.67 7.72 0.09
C ASN A 83 5.62 8.75 -0.32
N HIS A 84 4.42 8.29 -0.68
CA HIS A 84 3.36 9.15 -1.23
C HIS A 84 2.00 8.77 -0.68
N SER A 85 1.11 9.75 -0.66
CA SER A 85 -0.29 9.52 -0.33
C SER A 85 -1.11 9.35 -1.60
N PRO A 86 -2.12 8.47 -1.60
CA PRO A 86 -2.98 8.32 -2.76
C PRO A 86 -4.07 9.41 -2.81
N ASN A 87 -4.55 9.70 -4.02
CA ASN A 87 -5.74 10.54 -4.19
C ASN A 87 -7.00 9.79 -3.78
N GLU A 88 -7.04 8.49 -4.05
CA GLU A 88 -8.21 7.66 -3.79
C GLU A 88 -8.16 7.05 -2.40
N MET A 89 -9.33 6.68 -1.89
CA MET A 89 -9.43 5.93 -0.64
C MET A 89 -10.39 4.77 -0.86
N PRO A 90 -9.98 3.76 -1.63
CA PRO A 90 -10.84 2.60 -1.87
C PRO A 90 -10.90 1.71 -0.63
N PRO A 91 -11.95 0.88 -0.50
CA PRO A 91 -12.05 0.00 0.66
C PRO A 91 -11.00 -1.11 0.69
N PHE A 92 -10.44 -1.49 -0.47
CA PHE A 92 -9.40 -2.52 -0.53
C PHE A 92 -8.14 -1.96 -1.17
N ILE A 93 -6.99 -2.19 -0.54
CA ILE A 93 -5.70 -1.69 -1.01
C ILE A 93 -4.68 -2.82 -0.95
N ARG A 94 -3.88 -2.93 -2.00
CA ARG A 94 -2.77 -3.89 -2.04
C ARG A 94 -1.60 -3.33 -2.83
N PRO A 95 -0.35 -3.74 -2.53
CA PRO A 95 0.77 -3.52 -3.41
C PRO A 95 0.99 -4.75 -4.28
N ILE A 96 1.50 -4.55 -5.48
CA ILE A 96 1.96 -5.65 -6.33
C ILE A 96 3.35 -5.32 -6.85
N SER A 97 4.16 -6.35 -7.08
CA SER A 97 5.43 -6.20 -7.77
C SER A 97 5.33 -6.86 -9.14
N ALA A 98 5.90 -6.21 -10.16
CA ALA A 98 5.92 -6.71 -11.51
C ALA A 98 7.37 -6.81 -11.97
N GLY A 99 7.75 -7.98 -12.50
CA GLY A 99 9.11 -8.22 -12.94
C GLY A 99 10.08 -8.33 -11.77
N GLY A 100 11.34 -8.01 -12.03
CA GLY A 100 12.35 -7.98 -11.01
C GLY A 100 13.20 -9.22 -10.94
N THR A 101 14.38 -9.06 -10.34
CA THR A 101 15.33 -10.15 -10.08
C THR A 101 15.95 -9.89 -8.71
N ALA A 102 15.86 -10.87 -7.81
CA ALA A 102 16.34 -10.73 -6.44
C ALA A 102 15.72 -9.53 -5.73
N THR A 103 14.43 -9.31 -5.95
CA THR A 103 13.70 -8.20 -5.36
C THR A 103 13.43 -8.47 -3.89
N VAL A 104 13.73 -7.49 -3.03
CA VAL A 104 13.43 -7.54 -1.60
C VAL A 104 12.85 -6.18 -1.23
N ILE A 105 11.53 -6.07 -1.25
CA ILE A 105 10.82 -4.81 -1.03
C ILE A 105 9.98 -4.89 0.22
N THR A 106 10.00 -3.81 0.98
CA THR A 106 9.04 -3.57 2.05
C THR A 106 8.05 -2.53 1.56
N ALA A 107 6.77 -2.91 1.49
CA ALA A 107 5.69 -2.01 1.14
C ALA A 107 4.84 -1.79 2.38
N SER A 108 4.82 -0.56 2.88
CA SER A 108 4.11 -0.22 4.11
C SER A 108 2.99 0.76 3.83
N LEU A 109 1.79 0.45 4.33
CA LEU A 109 0.65 1.34 4.28
C LEU A 109 0.44 1.88 5.68
N CYS A 110 0.64 3.20 5.84
CA CYS A 110 0.41 3.87 7.11
C CYS A 110 -0.99 4.46 7.10
N ILE A 111 -1.80 4.12 8.09
CA ILE A 111 -3.20 4.50 8.17
C ILE A 111 -3.42 5.28 9.44
N TYR A 112 -3.91 6.52 9.30
CA TYR A 112 -4.42 7.31 10.43
C TYR A 112 -5.92 7.42 10.27
N PRO A 113 -6.71 6.59 10.98
CA PRO A 113 -8.17 6.65 10.86
C PRO A 113 -8.70 8.03 11.25
N ARG A 114 -9.65 8.53 10.46
CA ARG A 114 -10.32 9.77 10.78
C ARG A 114 -11.54 9.45 11.63
N TRP A 115 -11.38 9.64 12.93
CA TRP A 115 -12.45 9.36 13.86
C TRP A 115 -13.49 10.46 13.77
N SER A 116 -14.76 10.12 14.02
CA SER A 116 -15.77 11.13 14.14
C SER A 116 -15.53 11.94 15.43
N LYS A 117 -16.04 13.17 15.44
CA LYS A 117 -15.82 14.07 16.58
C LYS A 117 -16.29 13.53 17.89
N ASN A 118 -17.36 12.77 17.90
CA ASN A 118 -17.91 12.24 19.14
C ASN A 118 -17.14 11.03 19.65
N GLN A 119 -16.01 10.73 19.04
CA GLN A 119 -15.08 9.74 19.56
C GLN A 119 -13.97 10.39 20.37
N PHE A 120 -14.03 11.66 20.51
CA PHE A 120 -13.05 12.43 21.25
C PHE A 120 -13.71 13.12 22.44
#